data_85094d455b65a25a318a7cbdca3c0401
#
_entry.id   85094d455b65a25a318a7cbdca3c0401
#
_cell.length_a   1.000
_cell.length_b   1.000
_cell.length_c   1.000
_cell.angle_alpha   90.00
_cell.angle_beta   90.00
_cell.angle_gamma   90.00
#
_symmetry.space_group_name_H-M   'P 1'
#
loop_
_entity.id
_entity.type
_entity.pdbx_description
1 polymer ?
#
loop_
_entity_poly.entity_id
_entity_poly.type
_entity_poly.pdbx_seq_one_letter_code
_entity_poly.pdbx_strand_id
1 'polypeptide(L)'
;MSQTVDIRELNERIESKSSFVNMITMGMDQVIVGQKHLVESLLIGLLSDGHILLEGVPGLAKTLAIKTLASLIDAKYSRIQFTPDLLPADVIGTMIYSQKSEEFQVKQGPVFANFVLADEINRAPAKVQSALLEAMQERQVTISENTYRLPSPFLVMATQNPIEQEGTYPLPEAQVDRFMLKVVIDYPKLEEEKLIIRQNISGVKPDIKPILTKEEILEARKVVREVYLDEKIERYIVDIVFATRFPQEHGLANLANMISFGASPRASISLALAARAYAFIKRRGYVIPEDIRAVCHDVMRHRIGLSYEAEANNLTSEEVISEILNKVEVP
;
A
#
# COMPACT_ATOMS: atom_id res chain seq x y z
N MET A 1 26.41 22.00 2.25
CA MET A 1 25.89 22.96 3.24
C MET A 1 24.62 22.34 3.80
N SER A 2 24.67 21.76 5.00
CA SER A 2 23.46 21.24 5.66
C SER A 2 22.69 22.48 6.13
N GLN A 3 21.53 22.72 5.48
CA GLN A 3 20.56 23.65 6.06
C GLN A 3 20.13 23.02 7.39
N THR A 4 20.39 23.69 8.49
CA THR A 4 19.80 23.36 9.79
C THR A 4 18.30 23.50 9.62
N VAL A 5 17.59 22.36 9.51
CA VAL A 5 16.14 22.32 9.43
C VAL A 5 15.62 22.84 10.76
N ASP A 6 14.91 23.96 10.75
CA ASP A 6 14.19 24.41 11.95
C ASP A 6 13.00 23.46 12.18
N ILE A 7 13.20 22.52 13.09
CA ILE A 7 12.20 21.48 13.43
C ILE A 7 10.89 22.12 13.94
N ARG A 8 10.95 23.32 14.52
CA ARG A 8 9.73 24.01 15.01
C ARG A 8 8.89 24.51 13.85
N GLU A 9 9.51 25.22 12.91
CA GLU A 9 8.83 25.72 11.70
C GLU A 9 8.28 24.54 10.87
N LEU A 10 9.04 23.47 10.76
CA LEU A 10 8.60 22.25 10.07
C LEU A 10 7.39 21.60 10.78
N ASN A 11 7.40 21.52 12.12
CA ASN A 11 6.27 20.98 12.88
C ASN A 11 4.99 21.80 12.69
N GLU A 12 5.08 23.14 12.81
CA GLU A 12 3.92 24.03 12.61
C GLU A 12 3.35 23.88 11.20
N ARG A 13 4.21 23.79 10.19
CA ARG A 13 3.81 23.58 8.82
C ARG A 13 3.14 22.21 8.61
N ILE A 14 3.68 21.16 9.20
CA ILE A 14 3.12 19.81 9.13
C ILE A 14 1.80 19.75 9.86
N GLU A 15 1.67 20.32 11.06
CA GLU A 15 0.42 20.38 11.80
C GLU A 15 -0.70 21.05 10.99
N SER A 16 -0.38 22.18 10.36
CA SER A 16 -1.31 22.88 9.48
C SER A 16 -1.69 22.02 8.25
N LYS A 17 -0.70 21.43 7.56
CA LYS A 17 -0.93 20.68 6.32
C LYS A 17 -1.49 19.28 6.53
N SER A 18 -1.39 18.71 7.72
CA SER A 18 -1.95 17.37 8.05
C SER A 18 -3.36 17.43 8.64
N SER A 19 -3.94 18.60 8.80
CA SER A 19 -5.28 18.79 9.36
C SER A 19 -6.36 17.95 8.65
N PHE A 20 -6.24 17.80 7.33
CA PHE A 20 -7.16 17.01 6.52
C PHE A 20 -7.16 15.51 6.85
N VAL A 21 -6.08 14.97 7.42
CA VAL A 21 -5.98 13.54 7.79
C VAL A 21 -7.12 13.15 8.70
N ASN A 22 -7.41 13.98 9.72
CA ASN A 22 -8.54 13.72 10.62
C ASN A 22 -9.87 13.76 9.88
N MET A 23 -10.06 14.71 8.95
CA MET A 23 -11.29 14.80 8.19
C MET A 23 -11.50 13.56 7.31
N ILE A 24 -10.44 13.10 6.63
CA ILE A 24 -10.51 11.85 5.87
C ILE A 24 -10.81 10.67 6.78
N THR A 25 -10.10 10.53 7.92
CA THR A 25 -10.34 9.43 8.87
C THR A 25 -11.79 9.44 9.36
N MET A 26 -12.31 10.60 9.75
CA MET A 26 -13.72 10.73 10.15
C MET A 26 -14.69 10.39 9.02
N GLY A 27 -14.40 10.80 7.79
CA GLY A 27 -15.20 10.43 6.62
C GLY A 27 -15.16 8.93 6.33
N MET A 28 -14.00 8.30 6.49
CA MET A 28 -13.86 6.84 6.37
C MET A 28 -14.63 6.12 7.48
N ASP A 29 -14.54 6.58 8.74
CA ASP A 29 -15.22 5.96 9.90
C ASP A 29 -16.75 6.02 9.79
N GLN A 30 -17.33 6.93 9.02
CA GLN A 30 -18.77 6.96 8.74
C GLN A 30 -19.23 5.76 7.90
N VAL A 31 -18.33 5.17 7.12
CA VAL A 31 -18.66 4.09 6.16
C VAL A 31 -18.03 2.77 6.56
N ILE A 32 -16.81 2.82 7.07
CA ILE A 32 -16.00 1.65 7.43
C ILE A 32 -16.01 1.49 8.94
N VAL A 33 -16.63 0.43 9.41
CA VAL A 33 -16.63 0.08 10.84
C VAL A 33 -15.38 -0.74 11.15
N GLY A 34 -14.63 -0.32 12.16
CA GLY A 34 -13.37 -0.97 12.50
C GLY A 34 -12.30 -0.71 11.43
N GLN A 35 -11.46 -1.68 11.12
CA GLN A 35 -10.46 -1.63 10.04
C GLN A 35 -9.56 -0.37 10.05
N LYS A 36 -9.27 0.17 11.26
CA LYS A 36 -8.44 1.39 11.42
C LYS A 36 -7.07 1.24 10.77
N HIS A 37 -6.49 0.04 10.88
CA HIS A 37 -5.21 -0.29 10.28
C HIS A 37 -5.26 -0.19 8.75
N LEU A 38 -6.33 -0.67 8.12
CA LEU A 38 -6.54 -0.54 6.67
C LEU A 38 -6.62 0.94 6.25
N VAL A 39 -7.38 1.75 6.98
CA VAL A 39 -7.53 3.18 6.70
C VAL A 39 -6.19 3.91 6.82
N GLU A 40 -5.43 3.64 7.88
CA GLU A 40 -4.10 4.20 8.11
C GLU A 40 -3.12 3.77 7.00
N SER A 41 -3.12 2.49 6.62
CA SER A 41 -2.27 1.96 5.54
C SER A 41 -2.62 2.57 4.17
N LEU A 42 -3.91 2.82 3.89
CA LEU A 42 -4.34 3.52 2.68
C LEU A 42 -3.81 4.95 2.63
N LEU A 43 -3.83 5.67 3.76
CA LEU A 43 -3.28 7.02 3.87
C LEU A 43 -1.75 7.01 3.72
N ILE A 44 -1.05 6.06 4.35
CA ILE A 44 0.40 5.89 4.19
C ILE A 44 0.74 5.65 2.71
N GLY A 45 0.08 4.69 2.05
CA GLY A 45 0.32 4.41 0.64
C GLY A 45 0.03 5.60 -0.27
N LEU A 46 -1.06 6.33 -0.02
CA LEU A 46 -1.43 7.53 -0.77
C LEU A 46 -0.38 8.64 -0.61
N LEU A 47 0.04 8.93 0.61
CA LEU A 47 0.98 10.01 0.94
C LEU A 47 2.43 9.69 0.53
N SER A 48 2.81 8.42 0.57
CA SER A 48 4.14 7.95 0.17
C SER A 48 4.26 7.67 -1.33
N ASP A 49 3.19 7.86 -2.11
CA ASP A 49 3.13 7.49 -3.54
C ASP A 49 3.39 5.98 -3.79
N GLY A 50 3.01 5.14 -2.83
CA GLY A 50 3.16 3.69 -2.86
C GLY A 50 1.87 2.96 -3.23
N HIS A 51 1.98 1.68 -3.59
CA HIS A 51 0.86 0.78 -3.85
C HIS A 51 0.71 -0.22 -2.73
N ILE A 52 -0.48 -0.79 -2.56
CA ILE A 52 -0.83 -1.63 -1.42
C ILE A 52 -1.35 -2.98 -1.93
N LEU A 53 -0.84 -4.05 -1.33
CA LEU A 53 -1.37 -5.39 -1.46
C LEU A 53 -2.16 -5.73 -0.19
N LEU A 54 -3.44 -6.06 -0.34
CA LEU A 54 -4.28 -6.50 0.76
C LEU A 54 -4.45 -8.01 0.75
N GLU A 55 -4.19 -8.63 1.87
CA GLU A 55 -4.48 -10.03 2.10
C GLU A 55 -5.59 -10.16 3.14
N GLY A 56 -6.58 -10.96 2.85
CA GLY A 56 -7.70 -11.20 3.77
C GLY A 56 -8.88 -11.84 3.05
N VAL A 57 -9.77 -12.43 3.83
CA VAL A 57 -10.97 -13.11 3.35
C VAL A 57 -11.94 -12.15 2.64
N PRO A 58 -12.84 -12.66 1.80
CA PRO A 58 -13.90 -11.86 1.21
C PRO A 58 -14.82 -11.22 2.26
N GLY A 59 -15.46 -10.09 1.92
CA GLY A 59 -16.44 -9.46 2.80
C GLY A 59 -15.89 -8.45 3.83
N LEU A 60 -14.59 -8.20 3.88
CA LEU A 60 -13.95 -7.30 4.84
C LEU A 60 -13.87 -5.81 4.37
N ALA A 61 -14.88 -5.34 3.67
CA ALA A 61 -15.03 -3.95 3.22
C ALA A 61 -13.86 -3.38 2.36
N LYS A 62 -13.01 -4.22 1.76
CA LYS A 62 -11.85 -3.80 0.93
C LYS A 62 -12.26 -2.85 -0.19
N THR A 63 -13.26 -3.24 -0.99
CA THR A 63 -13.80 -2.42 -2.08
C THR A 63 -14.40 -1.12 -1.58
N LEU A 64 -15.09 -1.18 -0.44
CA LEU A 64 -15.73 -0.03 0.16
C LEU A 64 -14.70 1.00 0.63
N ALA A 65 -13.58 0.54 1.23
CA ALA A 65 -12.53 1.41 1.75
C ALA A 65 -11.88 2.28 0.66
N ILE A 66 -11.39 1.68 -0.43
CA ILE A 66 -10.74 2.45 -1.50
C ILE A 66 -11.74 3.34 -2.26
N LYS A 67 -12.97 2.87 -2.46
CA LYS A 67 -14.02 3.66 -3.09
C LYS A 67 -14.39 4.88 -2.25
N THR A 68 -14.51 4.73 -0.94
CA THR A 68 -14.79 5.82 -0.01
C THR A 68 -13.64 6.84 -0.02
N LEU A 69 -12.40 6.37 0.06
CA LEU A 69 -11.23 7.24 -0.02
C LEU A 69 -11.20 8.05 -1.32
N ALA A 70 -11.48 7.39 -2.46
CA ALA A 70 -11.56 8.07 -3.75
C ALA A 70 -12.64 9.17 -3.78
N SER A 71 -13.80 8.90 -3.18
CA SER A 71 -14.91 9.87 -3.09
C SER A 71 -14.56 11.05 -2.19
N LEU A 72 -13.82 10.84 -1.09
CA LEU A 72 -13.37 11.91 -0.18
C LEU A 72 -12.32 12.84 -0.83
N ILE A 73 -11.65 12.41 -1.89
CA ILE A 73 -10.56 13.16 -2.58
C ILE A 73 -11.02 13.68 -3.96
N ASP A 74 -12.28 13.50 -4.33
CA ASP A 74 -12.79 13.80 -5.69
C ASP A 74 -11.92 13.18 -6.79
N ALA A 75 -11.60 11.92 -6.63
CA ALA A 75 -10.71 11.20 -7.52
C ALA A 75 -11.44 10.09 -8.28
N LYS A 76 -11.03 9.86 -9.53
CA LYS A 76 -11.60 8.79 -10.35
C LYS A 76 -11.22 7.43 -9.78
N TYR A 77 -12.23 6.61 -9.50
CA TYR A 77 -12.11 5.23 -9.04
C TYR A 77 -12.41 4.24 -10.16
N SER A 78 -11.67 3.13 -10.19
CA SER A 78 -11.93 2.00 -11.06
C SER A 78 -11.71 0.68 -10.32
N ARG A 79 -12.51 -0.33 -10.65
CA ARG A 79 -12.35 -1.71 -10.18
C ARG A 79 -12.05 -2.62 -11.35
N ILE A 80 -11.05 -3.47 -11.20
CA ILE A 80 -10.67 -4.52 -12.15
C ILE A 80 -10.80 -5.83 -11.39
N GLN A 81 -11.78 -6.67 -11.78
CA GLN A 81 -11.89 -8.03 -11.27
C GLN A 81 -10.97 -8.92 -12.08
N PHE A 82 -9.98 -9.51 -11.44
CA PHE A 82 -9.05 -10.41 -12.09
C PHE A 82 -9.68 -11.80 -12.22
N THR A 83 -9.66 -12.32 -13.46
CA THR A 83 -10.22 -13.63 -13.82
C THR A 83 -9.24 -14.36 -14.76
N PRO A 84 -9.33 -15.70 -14.88
CA PRO A 84 -8.41 -16.47 -15.71
C PRO A 84 -8.44 -16.12 -17.22
N ASP A 85 -9.54 -15.57 -17.70
CA ASP A 85 -9.78 -15.17 -19.09
C ASP A 85 -9.41 -13.71 -19.41
N LEU A 86 -9.02 -12.92 -18.38
CA LEU A 86 -8.64 -11.53 -18.55
C LEU A 86 -7.39 -11.39 -19.45
N LEU A 87 -7.39 -10.39 -20.31
CA LEU A 87 -6.26 -10.06 -21.17
C LEU A 87 -5.58 -8.75 -20.71
N PRO A 88 -4.28 -8.53 -21.00
CA PRO A 88 -3.61 -7.27 -20.72
C PRO A 88 -4.35 -6.04 -21.27
N ALA A 89 -4.93 -6.17 -22.47
CA ALA A 89 -5.72 -5.10 -23.12
C ALA A 89 -6.96 -4.70 -22.32
N ASP A 90 -7.55 -5.62 -21.54
CA ASP A 90 -8.70 -5.31 -20.68
C ASP A 90 -8.31 -4.43 -19.49
N VAL A 91 -7.05 -4.44 -19.09
CA VAL A 91 -6.48 -3.64 -18.02
C VAL A 91 -5.99 -2.29 -18.53
N ILE A 92 -5.12 -2.31 -19.54
CA ILE A 92 -4.43 -1.10 -20.01
C ILE A 92 -5.16 -0.39 -21.17
N GLY A 93 -6.01 -1.11 -21.89
CA GLY A 93 -6.69 -0.59 -23.07
C GLY A 93 -6.10 -1.10 -24.39
N THR A 94 -6.74 -0.74 -25.48
CA THR A 94 -6.40 -1.21 -26.83
C THR A 94 -6.76 -0.19 -27.88
N MET A 95 -6.25 -0.39 -29.10
CA MET A 95 -6.72 0.33 -30.30
C MET A 95 -8.00 -0.32 -30.83
N ILE A 96 -9.01 0.49 -31.10
CA ILE A 96 -10.25 0.08 -31.75
C ILE A 96 -10.46 0.85 -33.04
N TYR A 97 -10.95 0.18 -34.08
CA TYR A 97 -11.35 0.85 -35.31
C TYR A 97 -12.75 1.46 -35.13
N SER A 98 -12.85 2.76 -35.29
CA SER A 98 -14.11 3.50 -35.26
C SER A 98 -14.71 3.55 -36.65
N GLN A 99 -15.76 2.82 -36.94
CA GLN A 99 -16.47 2.87 -38.22
C GLN A 99 -17.05 4.27 -38.51
N LYS A 100 -17.32 5.07 -37.47
CA LYS A 100 -17.89 6.41 -37.63
C LYS A 100 -16.88 7.46 -38.10
N SER A 101 -15.64 7.35 -37.66
CA SER A 101 -14.54 8.27 -38.05
C SER A 101 -13.59 7.64 -39.07
N GLU A 102 -13.74 6.33 -39.38
CA GLU A 102 -12.86 5.54 -40.26
C GLU A 102 -11.39 5.56 -39.81
N GLU A 103 -11.17 5.73 -38.48
CA GLU A 103 -9.84 5.83 -37.87
C GLU A 103 -9.68 4.86 -36.70
N PHE A 104 -8.43 4.51 -36.45
CA PHE A 104 -8.08 3.80 -35.18
C PHE A 104 -8.02 4.76 -34.03
N GLN A 105 -8.76 4.46 -32.97
CA GLN A 105 -8.81 5.25 -31.74
C GLN A 105 -8.38 4.41 -30.55
N VAL A 106 -7.68 5.05 -29.60
CA VAL A 106 -7.29 4.41 -28.35
C VAL A 106 -8.48 4.37 -27.40
N LYS A 107 -8.88 3.16 -27.03
CA LYS A 107 -9.80 2.93 -25.92
C LYS A 107 -8.97 2.67 -24.68
N GLN A 108 -8.88 3.66 -23.78
CA GLN A 108 -8.20 3.54 -22.51
C GLN A 108 -8.87 2.49 -21.61
N GLY A 109 -8.06 1.66 -20.96
CA GLY A 109 -8.52 0.66 -20.01
C GLY A 109 -8.83 1.24 -18.62
N PRO A 110 -9.33 0.40 -17.71
CA PRO A 110 -9.70 0.81 -16.36
C PRO A 110 -8.52 1.30 -15.50
N VAL A 111 -7.27 1.00 -15.87
CA VAL A 111 -6.08 1.51 -15.18
C VAL A 111 -5.95 3.02 -15.25
N PHE A 112 -6.62 3.70 -16.20
CA PHE A 112 -6.67 5.16 -16.31
C PHE A 112 -7.64 5.78 -15.29
N ALA A 113 -7.37 5.52 -14.02
CA ALA A 113 -8.05 6.10 -12.86
C ALA A 113 -7.02 6.47 -11.79
N ASN A 114 -7.40 7.37 -10.88
CA ASN A 114 -6.53 7.76 -9.76
C ASN A 114 -6.40 6.65 -8.72
N PHE A 115 -7.53 5.97 -8.46
CA PHE A 115 -7.61 4.86 -7.51
C PHE A 115 -8.11 3.61 -8.25
N VAL A 116 -7.28 2.58 -8.24
CA VAL A 116 -7.57 1.32 -8.90
C VAL A 116 -7.61 0.20 -7.85
N LEU A 117 -8.75 -0.49 -7.79
CA LEU A 117 -8.85 -1.76 -7.08
C LEU A 117 -8.59 -2.89 -8.07
N ALA A 118 -7.48 -3.60 -7.91
CA ALA A 118 -7.18 -4.85 -8.61
C ALA A 118 -7.64 -6.02 -7.73
N ASP A 119 -8.89 -6.44 -7.93
CA ASP A 119 -9.53 -7.42 -7.06
C ASP A 119 -9.15 -8.84 -7.47
N GLU A 120 -8.67 -9.64 -6.52
CA GLU A 120 -8.18 -11.01 -6.72
C GLU A 120 -7.07 -11.12 -7.78
N ILE A 121 -6.03 -10.32 -7.65
CA ILE A 121 -4.93 -10.21 -8.64
C ILE A 121 -4.29 -11.57 -8.99
N ASN A 122 -4.29 -12.50 -8.05
CA ASN A 122 -3.74 -13.84 -8.22
C ASN A 122 -4.65 -14.78 -9.06
N ARG A 123 -5.84 -14.37 -9.50
CA ARG A 123 -6.70 -15.18 -10.37
C ARG A 123 -6.43 -15.00 -11.86
N ALA A 124 -5.71 -13.96 -12.26
CA ALA A 124 -5.38 -13.76 -13.67
C ALA A 124 -3.97 -14.29 -14.02
N PRO A 125 -3.76 -14.65 -15.30
CA PRO A 125 -2.47 -15.12 -15.77
C PRO A 125 -1.33 -14.09 -15.56
N ALA A 126 -0.10 -14.57 -15.44
CA ALA A 126 1.09 -13.75 -15.19
C ALA A 126 1.26 -12.56 -16.16
N LYS A 127 0.83 -12.69 -17.42
CA LYS A 127 0.90 -11.60 -18.40
C LYS A 127 0.03 -10.40 -18.01
N VAL A 128 -1.15 -10.65 -17.44
CA VAL A 128 -2.09 -9.60 -17.00
C VAL A 128 -1.58 -8.95 -15.73
N GLN A 129 -1.11 -9.76 -14.77
CA GLN A 129 -0.45 -9.26 -13.56
C GLN A 129 0.72 -8.34 -13.92
N SER A 130 1.60 -8.77 -14.85
CA SER A 130 2.76 -8.01 -15.29
C SER A 130 2.37 -6.67 -15.91
N ALA A 131 1.30 -6.61 -16.70
CA ALA A 131 0.82 -5.36 -17.31
C ALA A 131 0.39 -4.34 -16.25
N LEU A 132 -0.34 -4.76 -15.20
CA LEU A 132 -0.70 -3.88 -14.09
C LEU A 132 0.54 -3.45 -13.30
N LEU A 133 1.44 -4.37 -12.98
CA LEU A 133 2.64 -4.09 -12.18
C LEU A 133 3.63 -3.17 -12.91
N GLU A 134 3.70 -3.25 -14.25
CA GLU A 134 4.45 -2.30 -15.07
C GLU A 134 3.81 -0.92 -15.02
N ALA A 135 2.50 -0.81 -15.21
CA ALA A 135 1.76 0.44 -15.09
C ALA A 135 1.92 1.10 -13.70
N MET A 136 1.97 0.28 -12.64
CA MET A 136 2.23 0.75 -11.27
C MET A 136 3.63 1.36 -11.12
N GLN A 137 4.64 0.73 -11.67
CA GLN A 137 6.03 1.14 -11.54
C GLN A 137 6.35 2.37 -12.42
N GLU A 138 5.94 2.31 -13.69
CA GLU A 138 6.30 3.32 -14.68
C GLU A 138 5.36 4.54 -14.70
N ARG A 139 4.20 4.45 -14.03
CA ARG A 139 3.15 5.49 -14.02
C ARG A 139 2.67 5.87 -15.42
N GLN A 140 2.85 4.97 -16.36
CA GLN A 140 2.47 5.10 -17.76
C GLN A 140 2.19 3.73 -18.36
N VAL A 141 1.47 3.71 -19.47
CA VAL A 141 1.22 2.50 -20.25
C VAL A 141 1.46 2.79 -21.73
N THR A 142 1.96 1.80 -22.46
CA THR A 142 2.14 1.87 -23.90
C THR A 142 1.02 1.08 -24.57
N ILE A 143 0.25 1.75 -25.46
CA ILE A 143 -0.80 1.13 -26.25
C ILE A 143 -0.40 1.31 -27.70
N SER A 144 -0.10 0.21 -28.40
CA SER A 144 0.50 0.25 -29.74
C SER A 144 1.84 1.01 -29.72
N GLU A 145 1.96 2.10 -30.46
CA GLU A 145 3.19 2.90 -30.58
C GLU A 145 3.24 4.10 -29.62
N ASN A 146 2.15 4.36 -28.89
CA ASN A 146 2.03 5.56 -28.06
C ASN A 146 2.07 5.23 -26.57
N THR A 147 2.80 6.05 -25.82
CA THR A 147 2.88 5.98 -24.37
C THR A 147 2.00 7.04 -23.73
N TYR A 148 1.15 6.61 -22.79
CA TYR A 148 0.17 7.45 -22.10
C TYR A 148 0.48 7.47 -20.62
N ARG A 149 0.61 8.65 -20.02
CA ARG A 149 0.79 8.82 -18.58
C ARG A 149 -0.51 8.52 -17.85
N LEU A 150 -0.39 7.86 -16.73
CA LEU A 150 -1.51 7.63 -15.82
C LEU A 150 -1.83 8.89 -15.00
N PRO A 151 -3.08 9.06 -14.54
CA PRO A 151 -3.47 10.23 -13.74
C PRO A 151 -2.71 10.26 -12.40
N SER A 152 -2.47 11.46 -11.87
CA SER A 152 -1.84 11.65 -10.56
C SER A 152 -2.82 12.37 -9.61
N PRO A 153 -2.92 11.96 -8.34
CA PRO A 153 -2.24 10.80 -7.73
C PRO A 153 -2.73 9.48 -8.32
N PHE A 154 -1.87 8.44 -8.30
CA PHE A 154 -2.20 7.10 -8.76
C PHE A 154 -1.90 6.08 -7.66
N LEU A 155 -2.93 5.42 -7.16
CA LEU A 155 -2.85 4.39 -6.12
C LEU A 155 -3.54 3.12 -6.60
N VAL A 156 -2.80 2.02 -6.62
CA VAL A 156 -3.35 0.68 -6.80
C VAL A 156 -3.43 -0.02 -5.46
N MET A 157 -4.61 -0.53 -5.16
CA MET A 157 -4.86 -1.48 -4.08
C MET A 157 -5.18 -2.82 -4.74
N ALA A 158 -4.27 -3.78 -4.66
CA ALA A 158 -4.50 -5.13 -5.11
C ALA A 158 -4.98 -6.00 -3.95
N THR A 159 -5.86 -6.98 -4.21
CA THR A 159 -6.31 -7.91 -3.19
C THR A 159 -5.90 -9.35 -3.54
N GLN A 160 -5.60 -10.12 -2.50
CA GLN A 160 -5.41 -11.56 -2.57
C GLN A 160 -6.31 -12.24 -1.54
N ASN A 161 -6.86 -13.40 -1.91
CA ASN A 161 -7.56 -14.25 -0.98
C ASN A 161 -6.62 -15.41 -0.58
N PRO A 162 -6.21 -15.52 0.69
CA PRO A 162 -5.28 -16.55 1.13
C PRO A 162 -5.92 -17.96 1.15
N ILE A 163 -7.25 -18.05 1.18
CA ILE A 163 -7.96 -19.33 1.31
C ILE A 163 -8.15 -20.01 -0.05
N GLU A 164 -8.37 -19.23 -1.11
CA GLU A 164 -8.59 -19.76 -2.45
C GLU A 164 -7.25 -20.07 -3.13
N GLN A 165 -6.91 -21.36 -3.21
CA GLN A 165 -5.69 -21.82 -3.89
C GLN A 165 -5.97 -22.41 -5.28
N GLU A 166 -7.16 -22.95 -5.52
CA GLU A 166 -7.53 -23.52 -6.83
C GLU A 166 -7.71 -22.43 -7.89
N GLY A 167 -7.08 -22.63 -9.06
CA GLY A 167 -7.17 -21.70 -10.18
C GLY A 167 -6.46 -20.37 -9.96
N THR A 168 -5.48 -20.32 -9.05
CA THR A 168 -4.68 -19.12 -8.78
C THR A 168 -3.30 -19.20 -9.40
N TYR A 169 -2.78 -18.03 -9.76
CA TYR A 169 -1.42 -17.80 -10.25
C TYR A 169 -0.69 -16.94 -9.21
N PRO A 170 0.11 -17.53 -8.32
CA PRO A 170 0.79 -16.75 -7.28
C PRO A 170 1.69 -15.70 -7.92
N LEU A 171 1.72 -14.53 -7.33
CA LEU A 171 2.64 -13.47 -7.74
C LEU A 171 4.07 -13.88 -7.37
N PRO A 172 5.03 -13.85 -8.30
CA PRO A 172 6.44 -14.02 -7.97
C PRO A 172 6.91 -12.97 -6.96
N GLU A 173 7.83 -13.35 -6.09
CA GLU A 173 8.35 -12.46 -5.03
C GLU A 173 8.86 -11.12 -5.55
N ALA A 174 9.60 -11.12 -6.66
CA ALA A 174 10.07 -9.90 -7.31
C ALA A 174 8.94 -8.97 -7.79
N GLN A 175 7.73 -9.50 -7.99
CA GLN A 175 6.55 -8.73 -8.34
C GLN A 175 5.83 -8.21 -7.10
N VAL A 176 5.75 -9.01 -6.04
CA VAL A 176 5.18 -8.60 -4.76
C VAL A 176 5.99 -7.48 -4.11
N ASP A 177 7.34 -7.49 -4.26
CA ASP A 177 8.24 -6.43 -3.78
C ASP A 177 7.96 -5.03 -4.37
N ARG A 178 7.16 -4.92 -5.45
CA ARG A 178 6.72 -3.64 -6.02
C ARG A 178 5.62 -2.95 -5.20
N PHE A 179 4.90 -3.69 -4.37
CA PHE A 179 3.96 -3.12 -3.42
C PHE A 179 4.73 -2.53 -2.23
N MET A 180 4.40 -1.31 -1.86
CA MET A 180 5.03 -0.67 -0.69
C MET A 180 4.65 -1.37 0.60
N LEU A 181 3.37 -1.67 0.75
CA LEU A 181 2.78 -2.32 1.91
C LEU A 181 2.05 -3.60 1.49
N LYS A 182 2.21 -4.66 2.28
CA LYS A 182 1.31 -5.81 2.29
C LYS A 182 0.56 -5.78 3.63
N VAL A 183 -0.72 -5.51 3.57
CA VAL A 183 -1.59 -5.35 4.74
C VAL A 183 -2.45 -6.60 4.90
N VAL A 184 -2.41 -7.20 6.07
CA VAL A 184 -3.28 -8.33 6.43
C VAL A 184 -4.49 -7.78 7.16
N ILE A 185 -5.67 -8.21 6.75
CA ILE A 185 -6.95 -7.77 7.31
C ILE A 185 -7.63 -8.95 7.97
N ASP A 186 -7.95 -8.75 9.24
CA ASP A 186 -8.69 -9.70 10.06
C ASP A 186 -10.19 -9.41 10.09
N TYR A 187 -10.95 -10.37 10.62
CA TYR A 187 -12.37 -10.20 10.89
C TYR A 187 -12.63 -9.06 11.87
N PRO A 188 -13.78 -8.38 11.72
CA PRO A 188 -14.18 -7.36 12.70
C PRO A 188 -14.41 -7.99 14.07
N LYS A 189 -14.21 -7.19 15.13
CA LYS A 189 -14.54 -7.58 16.49
C LYS A 189 -16.05 -7.67 16.66
N LEU A 190 -16.53 -8.42 17.66
CA LEU A 190 -17.94 -8.65 17.93
C LEU A 190 -18.77 -7.35 18.00
N GLU A 191 -18.26 -6.31 18.64
CA GLU A 191 -18.97 -5.03 18.75
C GLU A 191 -18.97 -4.25 17.42
N GLU A 192 -17.92 -4.38 16.62
CA GLU A 192 -17.84 -3.81 15.28
C GLU A 192 -18.84 -4.50 14.33
N GLU A 193 -18.98 -5.82 14.41
CA GLU A 193 -19.93 -6.58 13.61
C GLU A 193 -21.38 -6.20 13.92
N LYS A 194 -21.73 -5.96 15.19
CA LYS A 194 -23.04 -5.39 15.57
C LYS A 194 -23.29 -4.03 14.93
N LEU A 195 -22.27 -3.17 14.85
CA LEU A 195 -22.38 -1.86 14.21
C LEU A 195 -22.58 -2.02 12.69
N ILE A 196 -21.84 -2.92 12.05
CA ILE A 196 -21.99 -3.26 10.62
C ILE A 196 -23.42 -3.69 10.32
N ILE A 197 -24.00 -4.57 11.13
CA ILE A 197 -25.40 -5.01 10.99
C ILE A 197 -26.34 -3.80 11.06
N ARG A 198 -26.21 -2.98 12.09
CA ARG A 198 -27.08 -1.80 12.29
C ARG A 198 -27.01 -0.82 11.12
N GLN A 199 -25.79 -0.52 10.62
CA GLN A 199 -25.60 0.37 9.48
C GLN A 199 -26.23 -0.18 8.20
N ASN A 200 -26.10 -1.47 7.92
CA ASN A 200 -26.61 -2.07 6.69
C ASN A 200 -28.15 -2.29 6.73
N ILE A 201 -28.71 -2.57 7.89
CA ILE A 201 -30.17 -2.77 8.02
C ILE A 201 -30.91 -1.42 8.01
N SER A 202 -30.30 -0.35 8.50
CA SER A 202 -30.94 0.98 8.51
C SER A 202 -31.30 1.52 7.12
N GLY A 203 -30.67 0.99 6.05
CA GLY A 203 -30.85 1.45 4.68
C GLY A 203 -30.32 2.87 4.41
N VAL A 204 -29.81 3.56 5.42
CA VAL A 204 -29.23 4.89 5.30
C VAL A 204 -27.79 4.76 4.86
N LYS A 205 -27.48 5.20 3.64
CA LYS A 205 -26.09 5.31 3.16
C LYS A 205 -25.56 6.68 3.52
N PRO A 206 -24.36 6.78 4.13
CA PRO A 206 -23.72 8.07 4.37
C PRO A 206 -23.53 8.83 3.05
N ASP A 207 -23.88 10.12 3.04
CA ASP A 207 -23.58 11.01 1.91
C ASP A 207 -22.13 11.48 2.01
N ILE A 208 -21.24 10.83 1.26
CA ILE A 208 -19.81 11.14 1.25
C ILE A 208 -19.55 12.26 0.26
N LYS A 209 -19.14 13.40 0.78
CA LYS A 209 -18.74 14.56 -0.01
C LYS A 209 -17.22 14.68 -0.08
N PRO A 210 -16.67 15.16 -1.21
CA PRO A 210 -15.24 15.44 -1.30
C PRO A 210 -14.79 16.43 -0.21
N ILE A 211 -13.69 16.11 0.45
CA ILE A 211 -13.06 16.90 1.50
C ILE A 211 -11.80 17.59 0.97
N LEU A 212 -11.13 16.94 0.01
CA LEU A 212 -9.87 17.37 -0.57
C LEU A 212 -9.89 17.23 -2.08
N THR A 213 -9.05 18.04 -2.72
CA THR A 213 -8.72 17.93 -4.13
C THR A 213 -7.49 17.02 -4.33
N LYS A 214 -7.29 16.57 -5.56
CA LYS A 214 -6.09 15.81 -5.96
C LYS A 214 -4.82 16.65 -5.81
N GLU A 215 -4.91 17.93 -6.07
CA GLU A 215 -3.83 18.91 -5.96
C GLU A 215 -3.35 19.05 -4.51
N GLU A 216 -4.27 19.09 -3.55
CA GLU A 216 -3.94 19.14 -2.12
C GLU A 216 -3.22 17.88 -1.65
N ILE A 217 -3.57 16.70 -2.18
CA ILE A 217 -2.82 15.46 -1.91
C ILE A 217 -1.40 15.53 -2.48
N LEU A 218 -1.23 16.06 -3.69
CA LEU A 218 0.10 16.20 -4.29
C LEU A 218 0.97 17.19 -3.52
N GLU A 219 0.39 18.27 -3.00
CA GLU A 219 1.09 19.19 -2.10
C GLU A 219 1.45 18.52 -0.77
N ALA A 220 0.54 17.76 -0.17
CA ALA A 220 0.82 17.00 1.04
C ALA A 220 1.99 16.01 0.85
N ARG A 221 2.07 15.33 -0.30
CA ARG A 221 3.22 14.45 -0.64
C ARG A 221 4.55 15.18 -0.62
N LYS A 222 4.61 16.44 -1.08
CA LYS A 222 5.83 17.26 -1.02
C LYS A 222 6.22 17.51 0.43
N VAL A 223 5.26 17.87 1.27
CA VAL A 223 5.51 18.12 2.70
C VAL A 223 5.93 16.85 3.44
N VAL A 224 5.33 15.69 3.11
CA VAL A 224 5.75 14.39 3.67
C VAL A 224 7.21 14.08 3.37
N ARG A 225 7.71 14.44 2.19
CA ARG A 225 9.12 14.23 1.82
C ARG A 225 10.09 15.12 2.63
N GLU A 226 9.60 16.24 3.18
CA GLU A 226 10.38 17.16 4.02
C GLU A 226 10.42 16.71 5.49
N VAL A 227 9.58 15.74 5.92
CA VAL A 227 9.64 15.17 7.28
C VAL A 227 11.07 14.72 7.56
N TYR A 228 11.65 15.25 8.64
CA TYR A 228 13.05 15.00 9.00
C TYR A 228 13.26 13.53 9.38
N LEU A 229 14.27 12.95 8.79
CA LEU A 229 14.75 11.60 9.09
C LEU A 229 16.20 11.72 9.56
N ASP A 230 16.44 11.46 10.83
CA ASP A 230 17.78 11.53 11.45
C ASP A 230 18.65 10.37 10.95
N GLU A 231 19.96 10.61 10.84
CA GLU A 231 20.94 9.60 10.40
C GLU A 231 20.89 8.34 11.29
N LYS A 232 20.63 8.49 12.58
CA LYS A 232 20.47 7.34 13.50
C LYS A 232 19.24 6.49 13.15
N ILE A 233 18.14 7.13 12.74
CA ILE A 233 16.95 6.44 12.28
C ILE A 233 17.20 5.77 10.92
N GLU A 234 17.93 6.43 10.00
CA GLU A 234 18.34 5.79 8.75
C GLU A 234 19.17 4.54 9.02
N ARG A 235 20.12 4.62 9.96
CA ARG A 235 20.92 3.47 10.37
C ARG A 235 20.06 2.37 10.98
N TYR A 236 19.12 2.70 11.86
CA TYR A 236 18.17 1.74 12.45
C TYR A 236 17.37 0.98 11.39
N ILE A 237 16.88 1.69 10.35
CA ILE A 237 16.20 1.06 9.20
C ILE A 237 17.16 0.08 8.48
N VAL A 238 18.39 0.49 8.22
CA VAL A 238 19.38 -0.35 7.56
C VAL A 238 19.70 -1.58 8.41
N ASP A 239 19.90 -1.43 9.71
CA ASP A 239 20.20 -2.54 10.61
C ASP A 239 19.05 -3.56 10.67
N ILE A 240 17.78 -3.13 10.68
CA ILE A 240 16.61 -4.01 10.57
C ILE A 240 16.67 -4.82 9.25
N VAL A 241 16.92 -4.16 8.13
CA VAL A 241 16.95 -4.83 6.81
C VAL A 241 18.14 -5.76 6.72
N PHE A 242 19.32 -5.37 7.22
CA PHE A 242 20.52 -6.20 7.22
C PHE A 242 20.36 -7.43 8.13
N ALA A 243 19.68 -7.31 9.26
CA ALA A 243 19.35 -8.43 10.13
C ALA A 243 18.56 -9.55 9.41
N THR A 244 17.78 -9.22 8.39
CA THR A 244 17.11 -10.23 7.55
C THR A 244 18.06 -10.97 6.62
N ARG A 245 19.20 -10.36 6.23
CA ARG A 245 20.19 -10.95 5.30
C ARG A 245 21.31 -11.67 6.05
N PHE A 246 21.70 -11.10 7.17
CA PHE A 246 22.85 -11.55 7.99
C PHE A 246 22.43 -11.71 9.46
N PRO A 247 21.45 -12.58 9.77
CA PRO A 247 20.89 -12.69 11.12
C PRO A 247 21.96 -13.07 12.16
N GLN A 248 22.97 -13.86 11.78
CA GLN A 248 24.06 -14.25 12.69
C GLN A 248 24.87 -13.05 13.19
N GLU A 249 25.12 -12.06 12.30
CA GLU A 249 25.89 -10.85 12.63
C GLU A 249 25.11 -9.92 13.57
N HIS A 250 23.78 -10.05 13.61
CA HIS A 250 22.89 -9.29 14.47
C HIS A 250 22.41 -10.05 15.72
N GLY A 251 23.10 -11.16 16.07
CA GLY A 251 22.79 -11.95 17.26
C GLY A 251 21.49 -12.75 17.15
N LEU A 252 21.05 -13.07 15.93
CA LEU A 252 19.84 -13.82 15.58
C LEU A 252 20.23 -15.16 14.92
N ALA A 253 21.22 -15.87 15.48
CA ALA A 253 21.75 -17.09 14.89
C ALA A 253 20.68 -18.18 14.68
N ASN A 254 19.64 -18.20 15.50
CA ASN A 254 18.48 -19.10 15.38
C ASN A 254 17.65 -18.84 14.11
N LEU A 255 17.68 -17.63 13.54
CA LEU A 255 16.97 -17.29 12.31
C LEU A 255 17.80 -17.58 11.04
N ALA A 256 19.08 -17.90 11.18
CA ALA A 256 19.98 -18.04 10.03
C ALA A 256 19.54 -19.11 9.02
N ASN A 257 18.98 -20.24 9.50
CA ASN A 257 18.46 -21.32 8.66
C ASN A 257 16.95 -21.15 8.36
N MET A 258 16.29 -20.20 9.02
CA MET A 258 14.85 -19.96 8.87
C MET A 258 14.53 -19.01 7.73
N ILE A 259 15.47 -18.14 7.35
CA ILE A 259 15.32 -17.17 6.27
C ILE A 259 16.01 -17.69 5.02
N SER A 260 15.26 -17.94 3.94
CA SER A 260 15.79 -18.36 2.64
C SER A 260 16.37 -17.18 1.86
N PHE A 261 15.74 -16.00 1.95
CA PHE A 261 16.27 -14.73 1.42
C PHE A 261 15.78 -13.56 2.25
N GLY A 262 16.66 -12.58 2.43
CA GLY A 262 16.35 -11.35 3.16
C GLY A 262 15.81 -10.23 2.27
N ALA A 263 15.34 -9.18 2.89
CA ALA A 263 14.71 -8.05 2.21
C ALA A 263 15.67 -7.26 1.30
N SER A 264 15.17 -6.77 0.17
CA SER A 264 15.90 -5.97 -0.81
C SER A 264 16.11 -4.52 -0.32
N PRO A 265 16.97 -3.71 -0.98
CA PRO A 265 17.08 -2.27 -0.68
C PRO A 265 15.76 -1.50 -0.83
N ARG A 266 14.80 -2.03 -1.59
CA ARG A 266 13.43 -1.47 -1.66
C ARG A 266 12.76 -1.46 -0.29
N ALA A 267 13.05 -2.42 0.57
CA ALA A 267 12.54 -2.45 1.94
C ALA A 267 12.99 -1.23 2.74
N SER A 268 14.30 -0.89 2.71
CA SER A 268 14.83 0.30 3.38
C SER A 268 14.17 1.58 2.88
N ILE A 269 14.02 1.72 1.56
CA ILE A 269 13.36 2.87 0.95
C ILE A 269 11.88 2.93 1.38
N SER A 270 11.17 1.80 1.32
CA SER A 270 9.76 1.73 1.71
C SER A 270 9.54 2.02 3.19
N LEU A 271 10.42 1.53 4.08
CA LEU A 271 10.39 1.84 5.51
C LEU A 271 10.57 3.34 5.76
N ALA A 272 11.56 3.97 5.13
CA ALA A 272 11.80 5.40 5.28
C ALA A 272 10.62 6.25 4.79
N LEU A 273 10.06 5.92 3.62
CA LEU A 273 8.93 6.65 3.05
C LEU A 273 7.64 6.43 3.87
N ALA A 274 7.35 5.18 4.27
CA ALA A 274 6.17 4.85 5.08
C ALA A 274 6.26 5.50 6.47
N ALA A 275 7.42 5.50 7.11
CA ALA A 275 7.62 6.14 8.40
C ALA A 275 7.47 7.67 8.36
N ARG A 276 7.96 8.33 7.28
CA ARG A 276 7.71 9.77 7.07
C ARG A 276 6.21 10.07 6.91
N ALA A 277 5.50 9.27 6.13
CA ALA A 277 4.05 9.42 5.99
C ALA A 277 3.33 9.14 7.32
N TYR A 278 3.76 8.14 8.07
CA TYR A 278 3.20 7.84 9.38
C TYR A 278 3.44 8.99 10.36
N ALA A 279 4.66 9.54 10.46
CA ALA A 279 4.96 10.72 11.27
C ALA A 279 4.10 11.93 10.89
N PHE A 280 3.90 12.17 9.58
CA PHE A 280 3.01 13.22 9.07
C PHE A 280 1.55 13.00 9.52
N ILE A 281 1.03 11.76 9.43
CA ILE A 281 -0.30 11.39 9.91
C ILE A 281 -0.43 11.66 11.42
N LYS A 282 0.66 11.42 12.18
CA LYS A 282 0.75 11.73 13.63
C LYS A 282 1.10 13.19 13.91
N ARG A 283 1.12 14.06 12.89
CA ARG A 283 1.36 15.51 12.96
C ARG A 283 2.75 15.87 13.52
N ARG A 284 3.75 15.07 13.19
CA ARG A 284 5.14 15.31 13.58
C ARG A 284 6.02 15.60 12.37
N GLY A 285 6.94 16.56 12.53
CA GLY A 285 7.92 16.95 11.52
C GLY A 285 9.16 16.08 11.48
N TYR A 286 9.24 15.05 12.29
CA TYR A 286 10.37 14.12 12.37
C TYR A 286 9.93 12.71 12.65
N VAL A 287 10.71 11.74 12.17
CA VAL A 287 10.49 10.31 12.40
C VAL A 287 11.14 9.88 13.71
N ILE A 288 10.44 9.01 14.44
CA ILE A 288 10.95 8.34 15.64
C ILE A 288 10.99 6.82 15.42
N PRO A 289 11.75 6.06 16.24
CA PRO A 289 11.85 4.60 16.09
C PRO A 289 10.50 3.89 16.10
N GLU A 290 9.54 4.38 16.89
CA GLU A 290 8.18 3.84 16.97
C GLU A 290 7.44 3.90 15.62
N ASP A 291 7.72 4.90 14.79
CA ASP A 291 7.13 5.00 13.46
C ASP A 291 7.63 3.88 12.54
N ILE A 292 8.93 3.57 12.62
CA ILE A 292 9.52 2.44 11.90
C ILE A 292 8.86 1.14 12.35
N ARG A 293 8.75 0.93 13.68
CA ARG A 293 8.12 -0.27 14.24
C ARG A 293 6.66 -0.42 13.83
N ALA A 294 5.92 0.69 13.78
CA ALA A 294 4.51 0.70 13.39
C ALA A 294 4.26 0.23 11.96
N VAL A 295 5.15 0.56 11.02
CA VAL A 295 5.00 0.20 9.60
C VAL A 295 5.80 -1.03 9.19
N CYS A 296 6.68 -1.54 10.06
CA CYS A 296 7.67 -2.56 9.71
C CYS A 296 7.03 -3.85 9.20
N HIS A 297 6.02 -4.38 9.88
CA HIS A 297 5.36 -5.61 9.47
C HIS A 297 4.73 -5.49 8.08
N ASP A 298 4.01 -4.41 7.81
CA ASP A 298 3.36 -4.20 6.52
C ASP A 298 4.37 -4.00 5.37
N VAL A 299 5.52 -3.39 5.67
CA VAL A 299 6.59 -3.19 4.68
C VAL A 299 7.39 -4.47 4.46
N MET A 300 7.63 -5.28 5.48
CA MET A 300 8.64 -6.34 5.45
C MET A 300 8.07 -7.73 5.19
N ARG A 301 6.81 -8.03 5.60
CA ARG A 301 6.28 -9.42 5.57
C ARG A 301 6.30 -10.10 4.22
N HIS A 302 6.26 -9.36 3.13
CA HIS A 302 6.31 -9.89 1.77
C HIS A 302 7.69 -9.78 1.11
N ARG A 303 8.71 -9.41 1.88
CA ARG A 303 10.08 -9.19 1.43
C ARG A 303 11.09 -10.13 2.08
N ILE A 304 10.60 -11.01 2.96
CA ILE A 304 11.40 -12.03 3.64
C ILE A 304 10.86 -13.39 3.21
N GLY A 305 11.69 -14.21 2.61
CA GLY A 305 11.36 -15.59 2.29
C GLY A 305 11.71 -16.51 3.43
N LEU A 306 10.79 -17.37 3.80
CA LEU A 306 11.02 -18.40 4.80
C LEU A 306 11.60 -19.67 4.16
N SER A 307 12.36 -20.44 4.90
CA SER A 307 12.85 -21.76 4.48
C SER A 307 11.79 -22.83 4.77
N TYR A 308 11.94 -24.00 4.12
CA TYR A 308 11.11 -25.16 4.44
C TYR A 308 11.21 -25.57 5.91
N GLU A 309 12.36 -25.35 6.55
CA GLU A 309 12.57 -25.62 7.97
C GLU A 309 11.71 -24.66 8.84
N ALA A 310 11.63 -23.40 8.45
CA ALA A 310 10.76 -22.42 9.12
C ALA A 310 9.27 -22.80 8.97
N GLU A 311 8.85 -23.19 7.77
CA GLU A 311 7.47 -23.65 7.51
C GLU A 311 7.15 -24.91 8.33
N ALA A 312 8.06 -25.88 8.40
CA ALA A 312 7.89 -27.09 9.22
C ALA A 312 7.77 -26.79 10.72
N ASN A 313 8.39 -25.70 11.17
CA ASN A 313 8.30 -25.21 12.55
C ASN A 313 7.10 -24.26 12.77
N ASN A 314 6.25 -24.03 11.75
CA ASN A 314 5.16 -23.07 11.75
C ASN A 314 5.60 -21.63 12.08
N LEU A 315 6.85 -21.28 11.78
CA LEU A 315 7.35 -19.93 11.97
C LEU A 315 6.80 -19.02 10.86
N THR A 316 6.28 -17.86 11.26
CA THR A 316 5.70 -16.87 10.36
C THR A 316 6.67 -15.72 10.09
N SER A 317 6.48 -15.00 8.99
CA SER A 317 7.24 -13.78 8.69
C SER A 317 7.01 -12.69 9.76
N GLU A 318 5.83 -12.63 10.35
CA GLU A 318 5.50 -11.74 11.46
C GLU A 318 6.33 -12.00 12.71
N GLU A 319 6.53 -13.28 13.06
CA GLU A 319 7.36 -13.66 14.21
C GLU A 319 8.83 -13.34 13.95
N VAL A 320 9.33 -13.61 12.74
CA VAL A 320 10.70 -13.25 12.33
C VAL A 320 10.92 -11.74 12.41
N ILE A 321 10.01 -10.94 11.88
CA ILE A 321 10.09 -9.47 11.96
C ILE A 321 10.05 -8.99 13.41
N SER A 322 9.16 -9.56 14.22
CA SER A 322 9.03 -9.21 15.63
C SER A 322 10.31 -9.51 16.41
N GLU A 323 10.95 -10.65 16.14
CA GLU A 323 12.22 -11.03 16.77
C GLU A 323 13.36 -10.08 16.36
N ILE A 324 13.44 -9.72 15.07
CA ILE A 324 14.41 -8.73 14.58
C ILE A 324 14.20 -7.37 15.26
N LEU A 325 12.96 -6.87 15.33
CA LEU A 325 12.63 -5.61 15.98
C LEU A 325 12.93 -5.57 17.48
N ASN A 326 12.89 -6.73 18.15
CA ASN A 326 13.22 -6.84 19.56
C ASN A 326 14.74 -6.95 19.81
N LYS A 327 15.51 -7.34 18.78
CA LYS A 327 16.96 -7.55 18.91
C LYS A 327 17.78 -6.36 18.43
N VAL A 328 17.36 -5.72 17.34
CA VAL A 328 18.06 -4.55 16.80
C VAL A 328 17.97 -3.38 17.77
N GLU A 329 19.13 -2.78 18.05
CA GLU A 329 19.23 -1.67 19.01
C GLU A 329 18.46 -0.43 18.50
N VAL A 330 17.64 0.11 19.39
CA VAL A 330 16.86 1.34 19.14
C VAL A 330 17.74 2.54 19.42
N PRO A 331 17.86 3.51 18.49
CA PRO A 331 18.76 4.67 18.62
C PRO A 331 18.30 5.68 19.69
#